data_33dc4652bd6ce7377774eefb3dd6598f
#
_entry.id   33dc4652bd6ce7377774eefb3dd6598f
#
_cell.length_a   1.000
_cell.length_b   1.000
_cell.length_c   1.000
_cell.angle_alpha   90.00
_cell.angle_beta   90.00
_cell.angle_gamma   90.00
#
_symmetry.space_group_name_H-M   'P 1'
#
loop_
_entity.id
_entity.type
_entity.pdbx_description
1 polymer ?
#
loop_
_entity_poly.entity_id
_entity_poly.type
_entity_poly.pdbx_seq_one_letter_code
_entity_poly.pdbx_strand_id
1 'polypeptide(L)'
;CFLKIKSPSAIGLSVFFKDFILPQGSELFIYNENKKHVIGKFNSSTNTINQLTHTQVLQGDIIIIEYYQPQNTIETLKVEIEKIGYYFRGFEDYLKPFQSLNNSSSFNYRADFCQVDVACSPENVGWSEQIDAVVHFTYTDPNFIYVCSGSVINNTNQDCKPYILTAWHCGEPTANLNLSGYTWYWNYQKTSCQPNSNSSNPSKGN
;
A
#
# COMPACT_ATOMS: atom_id res chain seq x y z
N CYS A 1 -8.51 -23.42 -0.38
CA CYS A 1 -8.97 -22.97 0.93
C CYS A 1 -9.25 -21.47 0.89
N PHE A 2 -10.28 -21.01 1.65
CA PHE A 2 -10.65 -19.60 1.69
C PHE A 2 -10.81 -19.16 3.14
N LEU A 3 -10.28 -17.98 3.45
CA LEU A 3 -10.52 -17.29 4.71
C LEU A 3 -11.11 -15.90 4.41
N LYS A 4 -12.32 -15.64 4.91
CA LYS A 4 -12.98 -14.32 4.80
C LYS A 4 -12.86 -13.58 6.13
N ILE A 5 -12.33 -12.36 6.09
CA ILE A 5 -12.18 -11.47 7.24
C ILE A 5 -13.05 -10.24 6.99
N LYS A 6 -13.89 -9.89 7.96
CA LYS A 6 -14.73 -8.69 7.91
C LYS A 6 -14.44 -7.79 9.10
N SER A 7 -14.25 -6.50 8.84
CA SER A 7 -14.09 -5.46 9.84
C SER A 7 -15.03 -4.28 9.50
N PRO A 8 -16.22 -4.23 10.10
CA PRO A 8 -17.26 -3.28 9.72
C PRO A 8 -16.80 -1.83 9.80
N SER A 9 -17.24 -1.02 8.85
CA SER A 9 -16.93 0.41 8.70
C SER A 9 -15.48 0.74 8.31
N ALA A 10 -14.63 -0.23 8.05
CA ALA A 10 -13.33 0.03 7.46
C ALA A 10 -13.50 0.54 6.02
N ILE A 11 -12.71 1.55 5.63
CA ILE A 11 -12.58 1.96 4.23
C ILE A 11 -11.56 1.09 3.49
N GLY A 12 -10.62 0.51 4.25
CA GLY A 12 -9.64 -0.43 3.76
C GLY A 12 -9.08 -1.31 4.88
N LEU A 13 -8.53 -2.45 4.49
CA LEU A 13 -7.91 -3.42 5.38
C LEU A 13 -6.55 -3.84 4.85
N SER A 14 -5.60 -4.12 5.74
CA SER A 14 -4.35 -4.81 5.42
C SER A 14 -4.14 -5.99 6.36
N VAL A 15 -3.34 -6.97 5.94
CA VAL A 15 -3.01 -8.16 6.72
C VAL A 15 -1.56 -8.09 7.15
N PHE A 16 -1.31 -8.31 8.43
CA PHE A 16 0.02 -8.46 8.99
C PHE A 16 0.26 -9.93 9.32
N PHE A 17 1.42 -10.41 8.92
CA PHE A 17 1.80 -11.80 9.11
C PHE A 17 2.94 -11.89 10.12
N LYS A 18 2.84 -12.84 11.04
CA LYS A 18 3.93 -13.26 11.91
C LYS A 18 4.83 -14.25 11.19
N ASP A 19 4.22 -15.19 10.47
CA ASP A 19 4.90 -16.14 9.61
C ASP A 19 4.25 -16.13 8.22
N PHE A 20 5.08 -16.19 7.18
CA PHE A 20 4.62 -16.26 5.81
C PHE A 20 5.57 -17.11 4.97
N ILE A 21 5.34 -18.42 4.96
CA ILE A 21 6.11 -19.39 4.18
C ILE A 21 5.14 -20.27 3.40
N LEU A 22 5.25 -20.21 2.08
CA LEU A 22 4.43 -20.96 1.15
C LEU A 22 5.19 -22.17 0.60
N PRO A 23 4.57 -23.36 0.60
CA PRO A 23 5.12 -24.56 -0.02
C PRO A 23 5.36 -24.38 -1.52
N GLN A 24 6.29 -25.17 -2.07
CA GLN A 24 6.55 -25.14 -3.49
C GLN A 24 5.32 -25.56 -4.30
N GLY A 25 5.01 -24.79 -5.37
CA GLY A 25 3.85 -25.00 -6.23
C GLY A 25 2.53 -24.50 -5.65
N SER A 26 2.51 -24.02 -4.39
CA SER A 26 1.34 -23.39 -3.82
C SER A 26 1.22 -21.92 -4.24
N GLU A 27 0.00 -21.41 -4.15
CA GLU A 27 -0.34 -20.03 -4.53
C GLU A 27 -1.27 -19.41 -3.49
N LEU A 28 -1.04 -18.13 -3.18
CA LEU A 28 -1.89 -17.36 -2.29
C LEU A 28 -2.25 -16.02 -2.93
N PHE A 29 -3.53 -15.69 -2.85
CA PHE A 29 -4.09 -14.41 -3.29
C PHE A 29 -4.84 -13.77 -2.14
N ILE A 30 -4.83 -12.44 -2.08
CA ILE A 30 -5.59 -11.67 -1.12
C ILE A 30 -6.38 -10.61 -1.89
N TYR A 31 -7.68 -10.57 -1.71
CA TYR A 31 -8.52 -9.67 -2.48
C TYR A 31 -9.74 -9.18 -1.68
N ASN A 32 -10.31 -8.07 -2.14
CA ASN A 32 -11.56 -7.55 -1.60
C ASN A 32 -12.79 -8.30 -2.14
N GLU A 33 -13.94 -8.13 -1.50
CA GLU A 33 -15.15 -8.92 -1.79
C GLU A 33 -15.59 -8.88 -3.27
N ASN A 34 -15.41 -7.74 -3.95
CA ASN A 34 -15.78 -7.58 -5.35
C ASN A 34 -14.69 -8.02 -6.34
N LYS A 35 -13.55 -8.51 -5.85
CA LYS A 35 -12.37 -8.96 -6.63
C LYS A 35 -11.76 -7.89 -7.56
N LYS A 36 -12.05 -6.61 -7.33
CA LYS A 36 -11.47 -5.50 -8.13
C LYS A 36 -10.10 -5.06 -7.63
N HIS A 37 -9.78 -5.39 -6.39
CA HIS A 37 -8.49 -5.14 -5.80
C HIS A 37 -7.89 -6.47 -5.33
N VAL A 38 -6.89 -6.96 -6.06
CA VAL A 38 -6.24 -8.24 -5.84
C VAL A 38 -4.75 -8.02 -5.59
N ILE A 39 -4.22 -8.65 -4.56
CA ILE A 39 -2.79 -8.68 -4.21
C ILE A 39 -2.29 -10.12 -4.35
N GLY A 40 -1.12 -10.28 -4.89
CA GLY A 40 -0.51 -11.58 -5.21
C GLY A 40 -0.35 -11.66 -6.72
N LYS A 41 -0.02 -12.72 -7.27
CA LYS A 41 0.16 -14.10 -6.77
C LYS A 41 1.39 -14.18 -5.85
N PHE A 42 1.22 -14.65 -4.63
CA PHE A 42 2.32 -15.07 -3.78
C PHE A 42 2.58 -16.55 -3.97
N ASN A 43 3.83 -16.96 -3.94
CA ASN A 43 4.25 -18.36 -4.06
C ASN A 43 5.56 -18.59 -3.28
N SER A 44 6.18 -19.76 -3.41
CA SER A 44 7.41 -20.07 -2.69
C SER A 44 8.58 -19.12 -2.99
N SER A 45 8.60 -18.42 -4.13
CA SER A 45 9.63 -17.41 -4.39
C SER A 45 9.49 -16.17 -3.49
N THR A 46 8.31 -15.90 -2.96
CA THR A 46 8.07 -14.83 -1.98
C THR A 46 8.76 -15.11 -0.64
N ASN A 47 9.04 -16.37 -0.31
CA ASN A 47 9.69 -16.77 0.94
C ASN A 47 11.14 -16.27 1.05
N THR A 48 11.83 -16.03 -0.06
CA THR A 48 13.28 -15.82 -0.12
C THR A 48 13.70 -14.36 -0.21
N ILE A 49 12.84 -13.46 -0.70
CA ILE A 49 13.27 -12.12 -1.06
C ILE A 49 13.05 -11.10 0.08
N ASN A 50 11.99 -11.20 0.79
CA ASN A 50 11.69 -10.53 2.07
C ASN A 50 10.46 -11.22 2.59
N GLN A 51 10.56 -11.86 3.72
CA GLN A 51 9.40 -12.45 4.39
C GLN A 51 8.26 -11.42 4.39
N LEU A 52 7.16 -11.73 3.71
CA LEU A 52 6.03 -10.80 3.61
C LEU A 52 5.48 -10.55 5.02
N THR A 53 5.79 -9.39 5.57
CA THR A 53 5.36 -9.02 6.92
C THR A 53 3.97 -8.40 6.94
N HIS A 54 3.58 -7.75 5.85
CA HIS A 54 2.24 -7.16 5.71
C HIS A 54 1.89 -6.88 4.26
N THR A 55 0.58 -6.71 4.00
CA THR A 55 0.08 -6.32 2.69
C THR A 55 -0.10 -4.81 2.56
N GLN A 56 -0.17 -4.32 1.33
CA GLN A 56 -0.79 -3.02 1.07
C GLN A 56 -2.25 -3.01 1.55
N VAL A 57 -2.82 -1.81 1.66
CA VAL A 57 -4.24 -1.65 1.96
C VAL A 57 -5.09 -2.15 0.80
N LEU A 58 -6.08 -2.99 1.11
CA LEU A 58 -7.15 -3.39 0.20
C LEU A 58 -8.41 -2.60 0.52
N GLN A 59 -9.10 -2.18 -0.50
CA GLN A 59 -10.33 -1.42 -0.39
C GLN A 59 -11.48 -2.22 0.21
N GLY A 60 -12.22 -1.58 1.11
CA GLY A 60 -13.45 -2.11 1.70
C GLY A 60 -13.25 -2.71 3.09
N ASP A 61 -14.35 -3.20 3.65
CA ASP A 61 -14.44 -3.77 4.99
C ASP A 61 -14.34 -5.30 5.02
N ILE A 62 -14.09 -5.92 3.86
CA ILE A 62 -13.96 -7.36 3.68
C ILE A 62 -12.75 -7.68 2.83
N ILE A 63 -11.93 -8.60 3.33
CA ILE A 63 -10.86 -9.24 2.58
C ILE A 63 -11.03 -10.75 2.56
N ILE A 64 -10.59 -11.35 1.47
CA ILE A 64 -10.60 -12.80 1.27
C ILE A 64 -9.18 -13.23 0.96
N ILE A 65 -8.70 -14.22 1.70
CA ILE A 65 -7.43 -14.89 1.47
C ILE A 65 -7.75 -16.22 0.83
N GLU A 66 -7.27 -16.42 -0.38
CA GLU A 66 -7.44 -17.64 -1.15
C GLU A 66 -6.10 -18.36 -1.25
N TYR A 67 -6.08 -19.62 -0.83
CA TYR A 67 -4.90 -20.46 -0.87
C TYR A 67 -5.16 -21.73 -1.68
N TYR A 68 -4.25 -22.00 -2.62
CA TYR A 68 -4.18 -23.22 -3.39
C TYR A 68 -2.91 -24.00 -3.07
N GLN A 69 -3.02 -25.31 -2.90
CA GLN A 69 -1.91 -26.24 -2.71
C GLN A 69 -2.10 -27.45 -3.62
N PRO A 70 -1.06 -27.87 -4.38
CA PRO A 70 -1.10 -29.11 -5.13
C PRO A 70 -1.23 -30.34 -4.21
N GLN A 71 -1.90 -31.40 -4.69
CA GLN A 71 -2.18 -32.60 -3.87
C GLN A 71 -0.94 -33.34 -3.36
N ASN A 72 0.18 -33.25 -4.08
CA ASN A 72 1.41 -33.98 -3.74
C ASN A 72 2.45 -33.11 -3.01
N THR A 73 2.04 -32.00 -2.43
CA THR A 73 2.95 -31.12 -1.68
C THR A 73 3.30 -31.73 -0.33
N ILE A 74 4.59 -31.96 -0.08
CA ILE A 74 5.11 -32.54 1.18
C ILE A 74 5.34 -31.43 2.22
N GLU A 75 5.65 -30.23 1.76
CA GLU A 75 5.95 -29.08 2.61
C GLU A 75 4.70 -28.58 3.33
N THR A 76 4.89 -28.12 4.55
CA THR A 76 3.79 -27.57 5.38
C THR A 76 3.67 -26.07 5.18
N LEU A 77 2.43 -25.59 4.95
CA LEU A 77 2.09 -24.17 4.98
C LEU A 77 2.39 -23.58 6.36
N LYS A 78 3.12 -22.45 6.40
CA LYS A 78 3.32 -21.65 7.61
C LYS A 78 2.89 -20.21 7.29
N VAL A 79 1.61 -19.93 7.44
CA VAL A 79 1.05 -18.59 7.32
C VAL A 79 0.25 -18.32 8.58
N GLU A 80 0.76 -17.41 9.40
CA GLU A 80 0.13 -16.97 10.64
C GLU A 80 -0.20 -15.48 10.54
N ILE A 81 -1.47 -15.13 10.66
CA ILE A 81 -1.94 -13.73 10.70
C ILE A 81 -1.73 -13.22 12.12
N GLU A 82 -0.94 -12.16 12.26
CA GLU A 82 -0.70 -11.49 13.54
C GLU A 82 -1.82 -10.53 13.88
N LYS A 83 -2.15 -9.63 12.94
CA LYS A 83 -3.16 -8.58 13.11
C LYS A 83 -3.73 -8.11 11.78
N ILE A 84 -4.83 -7.40 11.85
CA ILE A 84 -5.46 -6.75 10.70
C ILE A 84 -5.33 -5.24 10.86
N GLY A 85 -4.78 -4.58 9.86
CA GLY A 85 -4.75 -3.13 9.76
C GLY A 85 -6.13 -2.61 9.39
N TYR A 86 -6.67 -1.72 10.21
CA TYR A 86 -7.97 -1.08 10.02
C TYR A 86 -7.77 0.37 9.58
N TYR A 87 -8.21 0.70 8.38
CA TYR A 87 -8.13 2.04 7.83
C TYR A 87 -9.49 2.70 7.85
N PHE A 88 -9.58 3.84 8.52
CA PHE A 88 -10.80 4.66 8.59
C PHE A 88 -10.61 6.03 7.93
N ARG A 89 -9.37 6.39 7.54
CA ARG A 89 -8.99 7.63 6.86
C ARG A 89 -7.62 7.47 6.17
N GLY A 90 -7.24 8.46 5.35
CA GLY A 90 -5.89 8.57 4.78
C GLY A 90 -5.71 7.96 3.40
N PHE A 91 -6.67 7.19 2.93
CA PHE A 91 -6.70 6.58 1.59
C PHE A 91 -8.04 6.79 0.88
N GLU A 92 -8.79 7.80 1.29
CA GLU A 92 -10.17 8.00 0.81
C GLU A 92 -10.26 8.13 -0.71
N ASP A 93 -9.34 8.86 -1.32
CA ASP A 93 -9.34 9.06 -2.78
C ASP A 93 -8.88 7.80 -3.53
N TYR A 94 -7.98 7.02 -2.96
CA TYR A 94 -7.54 5.73 -3.51
C TYR A 94 -8.59 4.63 -3.33
N LEU A 95 -9.29 4.64 -2.20
CA LEU A 95 -10.25 3.61 -1.84
C LEU A 95 -11.68 3.91 -2.26
N LYS A 96 -12.01 5.14 -2.69
CA LYS A 96 -13.36 5.60 -3.08
C LYS A 96 -13.82 5.39 -4.53
N PRO A 97 -13.09 4.83 -5.49
CA PRO A 97 -13.62 4.69 -6.85
C PRO A 97 -14.92 3.91 -6.95
N PHE A 98 -15.44 3.38 -5.84
CA PHE A 98 -16.57 2.44 -5.83
C PHE A 98 -17.68 2.77 -4.83
N GLN A 99 -17.55 3.81 -4.02
CA GLN A 99 -18.65 4.27 -3.17
C GLN A 99 -19.38 5.44 -3.81
N SER A 100 -20.67 5.25 -4.03
CA SER A 100 -21.60 6.27 -4.51
C SER A 100 -21.51 7.55 -3.67
N LEU A 101 -21.59 8.69 -4.34
CA LEU A 101 -21.42 10.07 -3.86
C LEU A 101 -22.44 10.56 -2.79
N ASN A 102 -23.05 9.69 -2.04
CA ASN A 102 -24.09 10.04 -1.09
C ASN A 102 -23.63 9.83 0.36
N ASN A 103 -22.68 10.64 0.84
CA ASN A 103 -22.72 11.14 2.22
C ASN A 103 -21.58 12.13 2.47
N SER A 104 -22.00 13.37 2.62
CA SER A 104 -21.19 14.53 2.98
C SER A 104 -20.81 14.51 4.46
N SER A 105 -19.75 13.83 4.78
CA SER A 105 -18.94 14.14 5.97
C SER A 105 -17.48 13.91 5.62
N SER A 106 -16.99 14.84 4.84
CA SER A 106 -15.64 14.77 4.30
C SER A 106 -14.69 15.53 5.21
N PHE A 107 -13.80 14.85 5.89
CA PHE A 107 -12.47 15.38 6.02
C PHE A 107 -11.84 15.31 4.63
N ASN A 108 -11.97 16.39 3.87
CA ASN A 108 -11.37 16.53 2.55
C ASN A 108 -9.86 16.74 2.74
N TYR A 109 -9.06 15.70 2.63
CA TYR A 109 -7.64 15.79 2.31
C TYR A 109 -7.45 16.11 0.82
N ARG A 110 -8.24 17.04 0.32
CA ARG A 110 -8.05 17.57 -1.03
C ARG A 110 -7.11 18.75 -0.92
N ALA A 111 -6.23 18.87 -1.91
CA ALA A 111 -5.53 20.12 -2.13
C ALA A 111 -6.53 21.27 -2.07
N ASP A 112 -6.20 22.32 -1.34
CA ASP A 112 -7.03 23.50 -1.28
C ASP A 112 -7.11 24.14 -2.69
N PHE A 113 -8.15 24.93 -2.95
CA PHE A 113 -8.39 25.53 -4.28
C PHE A 113 -7.20 26.34 -4.83
N CYS A 114 -6.29 26.78 -3.96
CA CYS A 114 -5.09 27.53 -4.32
C CYS A 114 -3.87 26.62 -4.63
N GLN A 115 -3.97 25.31 -4.45
CA GLN A 115 -2.89 24.38 -4.72
C GLN A 115 -3.02 23.80 -6.13
N VAL A 116 -1.90 23.77 -6.85
CA VAL A 116 -1.85 23.21 -8.20
C VAL A 116 -1.52 21.72 -8.10
N ASP A 117 -2.38 20.92 -8.70
CA ASP A 117 -2.20 19.47 -8.77
C ASP A 117 -1.11 19.09 -9.79
N VAL A 118 -0.36 18.03 -9.54
CA VAL A 118 0.69 17.54 -10.46
C VAL A 118 0.15 17.16 -11.85
N ALA A 119 -1.15 16.88 -11.97
CA ALA A 119 -1.79 16.59 -13.23
C ALA A 119 -2.15 17.86 -14.04
N CYS A 120 -1.92 19.07 -13.48
CA CYS A 120 -2.28 20.32 -14.13
C CYS A 120 -1.18 20.81 -15.07
N SER A 121 -1.57 21.17 -16.29
CA SER A 121 -0.72 21.80 -17.28
C SER A 121 -1.11 23.29 -17.40
N PRO A 122 -0.16 24.24 -17.58
CA PRO A 122 1.25 23.99 -17.97
C PRO A 122 2.22 23.76 -16.79
N GLU A 123 1.77 23.79 -15.55
CA GLU A 123 2.62 23.81 -14.35
C GLU A 123 3.48 22.55 -14.20
N ASN A 124 2.98 21.40 -14.67
CA ASN A 124 3.71 20.14 -14.62
C ASN A 124 4.73 19.91 -15.76
N VAL A 125 4.77 20.82 -16.74
CA VAL A 125 5.67 20.65 -17.89
C VAL A 125 7.13 20.78 -17.46
N GLY A 126 7.93 19.77 -17.77
CA GLY A 126 9.36 19.72 -17.43
C GLY A 126 9.66 19.15 -16.03
N TRP A 127 8.66 18.70 -15.27
CA TRP A 127 8.82 18.18 -13.91
C TRP A 127 8.60 16.66 -13.78
N SER A 128 8.58 15.94 -14.90
CA SER A 128 8.27 14.49 -14.86
C SER A 128 9.21 13.69 -13.96
N GLU A 129 10.51 13.94 -13.99
CA GLU A 129 11.49 13.23 -13.17
C GLU A 129 11.28 13.51 -11.67
N GLN A 130 10.96 14.74 -11.31
CA GLN A 130 10.70 15.12 -9.92
C GLN A 130 9.36 14.54 -9.43
N ILE A 131 8.36 14.49 -10.29
CA ILE A 131 7.07 13.87 -10.00
C ILE A 131 7.24 12.37 -9.76
N ASP A 132 7.99 11.68 -10.61
CA ASP A 132 8.27 10.25 -10.48
C ASP A 132 9.12 9.91 -9.25
N ALA A 133 9.91 10.88 -8.75
CA ALA A 133 10.72 10.70 -7.55
C ALA A 133 9.91 10.75 -6.24
N VAL A 134 8.66 11.25 -6.27
CA VAL A 134 7.83 11.35 -5.06
C VAL A 134 7.20 10.01 -4.71
N VAL A 135 7.27 9.66 -3.43
CA VAL A 135 6.68 8.43 -2.90
C VAL A 135 5.76 8.76 -1.73
N HIS A 136 4.58 8.14 -1.76
CA HIS A 136 3.69 8.05 -0.60
C HIS A 136 3.97 6.74 0.13
N PHE A 137 3.96 6.73 1.45
CA PHE A 137 4.19 5.51 2.19
C PHE A 137 3.43 5.44 3.49
N THR A 138 3.23 4.21 3.95
CA THR A 138 2.77 3.92 5.30
C THR A 138 3.86 3.23 6.09
N TYR A 139 3.89 3.48 7.38
CA TYR A 139 4.68 2.71 8.33
C TYR A 139 3.86 2.42 9.58
N THR A 140 4.25 1.41 10.32
CA THR A 140 3.48 0.93 11.45
C THR A 140 4.31 0.91 12.73
N ASP A 141 3.70 1.34 13.82
CA ASP A 141 4.09 0.99 15.16
C ASP A 141 3.18 -0.13 15.72
N PRO A 142 3.35 -0.59 16.95
CA PRO A 142 2.48 -1.64 17.51
C PRO A 142 0.99 -1.30 17.50
N ASN A 143 0.61 -0.01 17.54
CA ASN A 143 -0.76 0.44 17.75
C ASN A 143 -1.38 1.12 16.51
N PHE A 144 -0.57 1.80 15.70
CA PHE A 144 -1.05 2.67 14.64
C PHE A 144 -0.36 2.43 13.30
N ILE A 145 -1.07 2.80 12.25
CA ILE A 145 -0.53 2.92 10.89
C ILE A 145 -0.49 4.40 10.56
N TYR A 146 0.69 4.88 10.22
CA TYR A 146 0.97 6.27 9.85
C TYR A 146 1.12 6.40 8.35
N VAL A 147 0.81 7.60 7.87
CA VAL A 147 0.89 7.96 6.45
C VAL A 147 1.88 9.10 6.30
N CYS A 148 2.80 8.96 5.39
CA CYS A 148 3.82 9.96 5.09
C CYS A 148 4.14 10.01 3.59
N SER A 149 4.97 10.96 3.23
CA SER A 149 5.54 11.09 1.90
C SER A 149 7.04 11.34 1.96
N GLY A 150 7.71 11.06 0.88
CA GLY A 150 9.14 11.33 0.73
C GLY A 150 9.50 11.53 -0.73
N SER A 151 10.76 11.78 -0.98
CA SER A 151 11.29 11.88 -2.33
C SER A 151 12.58 11.06 -2.46
N VAL A 152 12.72 10.35 -3.55
CA VAL A 152 13.99 9.73 -3.92
C VAL A 152 14.98 10.84 -4.24
N ILE A 153 16.15 10.75 -3.65
CA ILE A 153 17.26 11.67 -3.90
C ILE A 153 18.48 10.91 -4.40
N ASN A 154 19.26 11.58 -5.22
CA ASN A 154 20.55 11.07 -5.67
C ASN A 154 21.63 11.39 -4.65
N ASN A 155 22.80 10.74 -4.79
CA ASN A 155 23.98 11.01 -4.00
C ASN A 155 25.17 11.37 -4.91
N THR A 156 26.21 11.96 -4.32
CA THR A 156 27.40 12.40 -5.05
C THR A 156 28.23 11.24 -5.61
N ASN A 157 28.08 10.03 -5.10
CA ASN A 157 28.80 8.85 -5.60
C ASN A 157 28.21 8.29 -6.90
N GLN A 158 27.00 8.70 -7.27
CA GLN A 158 26.27 8.21 -8.46
C GLN A 158 26.23 6.67 -8.56
N ASP A 159 26.05 6.01 -7.41
CA ASP A 159 26.11 4.55 -7.28
C ASP A 159 24.76 3.87 -7.45
N CYS A 160 23.74 4.61 -7.91
CA CYS A 160 22.37 4.17 -8.10
C CYS A 160 21.67 3.64 -6.83
N LYS A 161 22.19 3.97 -5.65
CA LYS A 161 21.50 3.61 -4.41
C LYS A 161 20.31 4.53 -4.20
N PRO A 162 19.10 3.97 -4.00
CA PRO A 162 17.92 4.77 -3.76
C PRO A 162 17.89 5.27 -2.32
N TYR A 163 18.15 6.56 -2.13
CA TYR A 163 17.93 7.23 -0.84
C TYR A 163 16.57 7.91 -0.86
N ILE A 164 15.81 7.77 0.21
CA ILE A 164 14.52 8.48 0.38
C ILE A 164 14.69 9.52 1.47
N LEU A 165 14.47 10.77 1.09
CA LEU A 165 14.38 11.90 2.02
C LEU A 165 12.93 12.05 2.48
N THR A 166 12.72 12.09 3.79
CA THR A 166 11.41 12.32 4.39
C THR A 166 11.55 13.15 5.66
N ALA A 167 10.44 13.51 6.30
CA ALA A 167 10.44 14.25 7.55
C ALA A 167 10.85 13.35 8.74
N TRP A 168 11.49 13.94 9.73
CA TRP A 168 11.93 13.24 10.94
C TRP A 168 10.83 12.41 11.62
N HIS A 169 9.63 12.96 11.72
CA HIS A 169 8.50 12.29 12.36
C HIS A 169 7.87 11.17 11.50
N CYS A 170 8.34 10.94 10.28
CA CYS A 170 7.88 9.87 9.39
C CYS A 170 8.64 8.55 9.60
N GLY A 171 9.29 8.40 10.71
CA GLY A 171 9.96 7.20 11.17
C GLY A 171 10.62 7.54 12.49
N GLU A 172 10.38 6.78 13.54
CA GLU A 172 11.09 7.02 14.78
C GLU A 172 12.59 6.79 14.58
N PRO A 173 13.44 7.68 15.12
CA PRO A 173 14.89 7.54 15.05
C PRO A 173 15.37 6.49 16.04
N THR A 174 14.93 5.27 15.87
CA THR A 174 15.54 4.15 16.59
C THR A 174 16.75 3.69 15.79
N ALA A 175 17.84 3.39 16.47
CA ALA A 175 19.07 2.89 15.86
C ALA A 175 18.88 1.62 14.99
N ASN A 176 17.67 1.09 14.98
CA ASN A 176 17.25 -0.10 14.22
C ASN A 176 15.95 0.19 13.46
N LEU A 177 15.99 1.09 12.48
CA LEU A 177 14.85 1.32 11.60
C LEU A 177 14.49 0.02 10.87
N ASN A 178 13.41 -0.63 11.29
CA ASN A 178 12.93 -1.81 10.62
C ASN A 178 12.06 -1.43 9.41
N LEU A 179 12.68 -1.39 8.24
CA LEU A 179 12.00 -1.04 6.99
C LEU A 179 10.95 -2.08 6.55
N SER A 180 10.92 -3.27 7.16
CA SER A 180 9.91 -4.28 6.84
C SER A 180 8.48 -3.85 7.19
N GLY A 181 8.33 -2.87 8.08
CA GLY A 181 7.04 -2.25 8.42
C GLY A 181 6.57 -1.15 7.46
N TYR A 182 7.33 -0.86 6.40
CA TYR A 182 7.01 0.20 5.45
C TYR A 182 6.35 -0.38 4.19
N THR A 183 5.33 0.31 3.70
CA THR A 183 4.74 0.05 2.38
C THR A 183 4.85 1.31 1.54
N TRP A 184 5.48 1.20 0.38
CA TRP A 184 5.76 2.29 -0.54
C TRP A 184 4.74 2.30 -1.67
N TYR A 185 4.17 3.47 -1.98
CA TYR A 185 3.19 3.69 -3.04
C TYR A 185 3.75 4.72 -4.02
N TRP A 186 4.19 4.25 -5.19
CA TRP A 186 4.72 5.07 -6.27
C TRP A 186 3.60 5.55 -7.18
N ASN A 187 3.77 6.75 -7.76
CA ASN A 187 2.76 7.35 -8.63
C ASN A 187 1.38 7.53 -7.96
N TYR A 188 1.37 7.74 -6.65
CA TYR A 188 0.15 8.07 -5.92
C TYR A 188 -0.20 9.53 -6.15
N GLN A 189 -0.88 9.80 -7.27
CA GLN A 189 -1.21 11.14 -7.74
C GLN A 189 -2.56 11.15 -8.44
N LYS A 190 -3.14 12.33 -8.66
CA LYS A 190 -4.36 12.44 -9.45
C LYS A 190 -4.12 12.13 -10.93
N THR A 191 -5.13 11.60 -11.60
CA THR A 191 -5.08 11.20 -13.01
C THR A 191 -5.40 12.35 -13.96
N SER A 192 -5.98 13.44 -13.45
CA SER A 192 -6.31 14.64 -14.25
C SER A 192 -6.40 15.88 -13.37
N CYS A 193 -6.21 17.05 -13.99
CA CYS A 193 -6.34 18.37 -13.36
C CYS A 193 -7.82 18.75 -13.13
N GLN A 194 -8.59 17.87 -12.49
CA GLN A 194 -9.98 18.13 -12.17
C GLN A 194 -10.19 17.98 -10.66
N PRO A 195 -10.96 18.88 -10.02
CA PRO A 195 -11.16 18.85 -8.56
C PRO A 195 -11.67 17.51 -8.03
N ASN A 196 -12.37 16.75 -8.86
CA ASN A 196 -12.98 15.46 -8.51
C ASN A 196 -12.33 14.26 -9.19
N SER A 197 -11.13 14.39 -9.79
CA SER A 197 -10.42 13.26 -10.36
C SER A 197 -9.95 12.29 -9.25
N ASN A 198 -10.03 11.01 -9.56
CA ASN A 198 -9.51 9.98 -8.68
C ASN A 198 -7.97 9.95 -8.71
N SER A 199 -7.36 9.50 -7.62
CA SER A 199 -5.93 9.18 -7.63
C SER A 199 -5.65 8.03 -8.57
N SER A 200 -4.47 8.01 -9.16
CA SER A 200 -3.98 6.86 -9.90
C SER A 200 -3.93 5.63 -9.00
N ASN A 201 -4.01 4.47 -9.60
CA ASN A 201 -3.67 3.22 -8.93
C ASN A 201 -2.14 3.22 -8.73
N PRO A 202 -1.61 3.44 -7.53
CA PRO A 202 -0.18 3.55 -7.34
C PRO A 202 0.52 2.25 -7.66
N SER A 203 1.66 2.33 -8.33
CA SER A 203 2.54 1.18 -8.42
C SER A 203 3.18 0.94 -7.06
N LYS A 204 3.24 -0.32 -6.69
CA LYS A 204 3.71 -0.76 -5.39
C LYS A 204 5.20 -1.11 -5.44
N GLY A 205 5.95 -0.66 -4.43
CA GLY A 205 7.26 -1.20 -4.07
C GLY A 205 7.25 -1.64 -2.60
N ASN A 206 7.83 -2.77 -2.32
CA ASN A 206 8.17 -3.20 -0.95
C ASN A 206 9.66 -3.02 -0.76
#